data_e023a2c7ac535356e5cd9455c0dff2f1
#
_entry.id   e023a2c7ac535356e5cd9455c0dff2f1
#
_cell.length_a   1.000
_cell.length_b   1.000
_cell.length_c   1.000
_cell.angle_alpha   90.00
_cell.angle_beta   90.00
_cell.angle_gamma   90.00
#
_symmetry.space_group_name_H-M   'P 1'
#
loop_
_entity.id
_entity.type
_entity.pdbx_description
1 polymer ?
#
loop_
_entity_poly.entity_id
_entity_poly.type
_entity_poly.pdbx_seq_one_letter_code
_entity_poly.pdbx_strand_id
1 'polypeptide(L)'
;VFKGSETLRDNLQKVLVDLIELHIQGKQAHWNLLGSNFRDLHLQLDEIIDAAREFSDEVAERMRAVYLVPDGRSGTVSKGTSLSEFPAGPVETTETVDLIVDRIYAAVGTMRDVHDEVDDEDPTTADVLHGIIEKLEQFAWMVGAENRHPDRDAQDESTRTRDAKAEDAGLDRVGAVANS
;
A
#
# COMPACT_ATOMS: atom_id res chain seq x y z
N VAL A 1 -25.48 19.83 5.45
CA VAL A 1 -24.87 18.52 5.71
C VAL A 1 -24.17 18.10 4.45
N PHE A 2 -22.87 17.80 4.54
CA PHE A 2 -22.08 17.27 3.42
C PHE A 2 -22.57 15.86 3.05
N LYS A 3 -22.65 15.59 1.76
CA LYS A 3 -22.97 14.28 1.21
C LYS A 3 -21.96 13.98 0.10
N GLY A 4 -21.29 12.86 0.20
CA GLY A 4 -20.33 12.45 -0.80
C GLY A 4 -20.96 12.15 -2.17
N SER A 5 -20.22 12.44 -3.22
CA SER A 5 -20.58 12.14 -4.60
C SER A 5 -20.44 10.65 -4.93
N GLU A 6 -20.88 10.26 -6.12
CA GLU A 6 -20.60 8.91 -6.63
C GLU A 6 -19.10 8.70 -6.91
N THR A 7 -18.38 9.75 -7.32
CA THR A 7 -16.93 9.72 -7.52
C THR A 7 -16.20 9.40 -6.21
N LEU A 8 -16.54 10.12 -5.13
CA LEU A 8 -15.98 9.85 -3.81
C LEU A 8 -16.30 8.42 -3.34
N ARG A 9 -17.54 7.95 -3.56
CA ARG A 9 -17.94 6.57 -3.28
C ARG A 9 -17.04 5.58 -4.00
N ASP A 10 -16.85 5.74 -5.30
CA ASP A 10 -16.10 4.81 -6.14
C ASP A 10 -14.61 4.79 -5.76
N ASN A 11 -14.05 5.94 -5.42
CA ASN A 11 -12.67 6.06 -4.95
C ASN A 11 -12.47 5.38 -3.58
N LEU A 12 -13.34 5.63 -2.62
CA LEU A 12 -13.26 4.99 -1.30
C LEU A 12 -13.56 3.48 -1.37
N GLN A 13 -14.42 3.05 -2.29
CA GLN A 13 -14.71 1.64 -2.51
C GLN A 13 -13.48 0.86 -3.01
N LYS A 14 -12.64 1.45 -3.86
CA LYS A 14 -11.36 0.86 -4.29
C LYS A 14 -10.42 0.66 -3.09
N VAL A 15 -10.30 1.69 -2.25
CA VAL A 15 -9.47 1.63 -1.03
C VAL A 15 -10.00 0.56 -0.06
N LEU A 16 -11.31 0.54 0.16
CA LEU A 16 -11.95 -0.42 1.06
C LEU A 16 -11.67 -1.87 0.67
N VAL A 17 -11.83 -2.22 -0.61
CA VAL A 17 -11.64 -3.60 -1.05
C VAL A 17 -10.17 -4.02 -0.96
N ASP A 18 -9.22 -3.13 -1.21
CA ASP A 18 -7.80 -3.42 -1.08
C ASP A 18 -7.39 -3.62 0.39
N LEU A 19 -7.93 -2.84 1.32
CA LEU A 19 -7.67 -3.02 2.75
C LEU A 19 -8.27 -4.33 3.28
N ILE A 20 -9.47 -4.71 2.84
CA ILE A 20 -10.09 -5.99 3.19
C ILE A 20 -9.25 -7.14 2.62
N GLU A 21 -8.82 -7.05 1.37
CA GLU A 21 -7.99 -8.08 0.74
C GLU A 21 -6.62 -8.20 1.41
N LEU A 22 -6.00 -7.07 1.79
CA LEU A 22 -4.74 -7.08 2.54
C LEU A 22 -4.86 -7.85 3.86
N HIS A 23 -5.97 -7.66 4.59
CA HIS A 23 -6.28 -8.43 5.79
C HIS A 23 -6.39 -9.94 5.50
N ILE A 24 -7.11 -10.32 4.45
CA ILE A 24 -7.32 -11.73 4.06
C ILE A 24 -5.98 -12.37 3.66
N GLN A 25 -5.20 -11.71 2.79
CA GLN A 25 -3.91 -12.22 2.32
C GLN A 25 -2.87 -12.25 3.44
N GLY A 26 -2.91 -11.27 4.36
CA GLY A 26 -2.10 -11.28 5.57
C GLY A 26 -2.35 -12.53 6.41
N LYS A 27 -3.61 -12.95 6.59
CA LYS A 27 -3.93 -14.21 7.31
C LYS A 27 -3.50 -15.44 6.51
N GLN A 28 -3.63 -15.44 5.19
CA GLN A 28 -3.11 -16.53 4.35
C GLN A 28 -1.59 -16.69 4.55
N ALA A 29 -0.84 -15.58 4.53
CA ALA A 29 0.59 -15.57 4.80
C ALA A 29 0.90 -16.08 6.22
N HIS A 30 0.24 -15.53 7.23
CA HIS A 30 0.42 -15.86 8.65
C HIS A 30 0.25 -17.37 8.95
N TRP A 31 -0.70 -18.02 8.31
CA TRP A 31 -0.93 -19.45 8.49
C TRP A 31 0.07 -20.35 7.75
N ASN A 32 0.65 -19.88 6.65
CA ASN A 32 1.40 -20.71 5.72
C ASN A 32 2.90 -20.37 5.64
N LEU A 33 3.38 -19.35 6.35
CA LEU A 33 4.81 -19.05 6.35
C LEU A 33 5.61 -20.12 7.10
N LEU A 34 6.83 -20.36 6.65
CA LEU A 34 7.78 -21.26 7.31
C LEU A 34 9.22 -20.77 7.03
N GLY A 35 10.17 -21.17 7.87
CA GLY A 35 11.59 -20.86 7.68
C GLY A 35 12.22 -20.10 8.85
N SER A 36 13.32 -19.41 8.58
CA SER A 36 14.03 -18.60 9.58
C SER A 36 13.17 -17.40 10.01
N ASN A 37 13.31 -16.97 11.28
CA ASN A 37 12.52 -15.86 11.85
C ASN A 37 10.99 -16.09 11.80
N PHE A 38 10.54 -17.34 11.67
CA PHE A 38 9.13 -17.68 11.64
C PHE A 38 8.33 -16.94 12.70
N ARG A 39 8.77 -17.01 13.97
CA ARG A 39 7.98 -16.48 15.09
C ARG A 39 7.82 -14.95 14.99
N ASP A 40 8.89 -14.24 14.67
CA ASP A 40 8.87 -12.78 14.67
C ASP A 40 8.03 -12.26 13.49
N LEU A 41 8.19 -12.84 12.29
CA LEU A 41 7.38 -12.49 11.14
C LEU A 41 5.90 -12.88 11.33
N HIS A 42 5.63 -14.05 11.93
CA HIS A 42 4.28 -14.50 12.27
C HIS A 42 3.54 -13.50 13.18
N LEU A 43 4.21 -12.97 14.19
CA LEU A 43 3.64 -11.95 15.09
C LEU A 43 3.51 -10.59 14.40
N GLN A 44 4.48 -10.19 13.58
CA GLN A 44 4.42 -8.94 12.83
C GLN A 44 3.30 -8.94 11.78
N LEU A 45 3.01 -10.08 11.18
CA LEU A 45 1.85 -10.24 10.29
C LEU A 45 0.53 -9.99 11.02
N ASP A 46 0.38 -10.41 12.29
CA ASP A 46 -0.82 -10.10 13.07
C ASP A 46 -1.01 -8.60 13.27
N GLU A 47 0.05 -7.84 13.51
CA GLU A 47 -0.02 -6.38 13.63
C GLU A 47 -0.50 -5.71 12.33
N ILE A 48 -0.01 -6.18 11.18
CA ILE A 48 -0.43 -5.68 9.87
C ILE A 48 -1.89 -6.04 9.58
N ILE A 49 -2.29 -7.26 9.89
CA ILE A 49 -3.64 -7.78 9.71
C ILE A 49 -4.64 -6.97 10.53
N ASP A 50 -4.33 -6.75 11.81
CA ASP A 50 -5.18 -5.98 12.71
C ASP A 50 -5.30 -4.53 12.25
N ALA A 51 -4.20 -3.91 11.83
CA ALA A 51 -4.23 -2.56 11.26
C ALA A 51 -5.05 -2.48 9.96
N ALA A 52 -4.86 -3.41 9.02
CA ALA A 52 -5.63 -3.44 7.77
C ALA A 52 -7.15 -3.61 8.03
N ARG A 53 -7.49 -4.40 9.06
CA ARG A 53 -8.88 -4.58 9.50
C ARG A 53 -9.45 -3.29 10.10
N GLU A 54 -8.73 -2.62 10.99
CA GLU A 54 -9.14 -1.34 11.57
C GLU A 54 -9.31 -0.27 10.49
N PHE A 55 -8.37 -0.17 9.56
CA PHE A 55 -8.43 0.80 8.47
C PHE A 55 -9.60 0.53 7.51
N SER A 56 -9.92 -0.73 7.23
CA SER A 56 -11.11 -1.06 6.42
C SER A 56 -12.40 -0.62 7.10
N ASP A 57 -12.48 -0.75 8.42
CA ASP A 57 -13.61 -0.28 9.23
C ASP A 57 -13.71 1.25 9.21
N GLU A 58 -12.59 1.94 9.43
CA GLU A 58 -12.49 3.40 9.40
C GLU A 58 -12.96 3.98 8.06
N VAL A 59 -12.49 3.40 6.93
CA VAL A 59 -12.93 3.83 5.59
C VAL A 59 -14.41 3.56 5.37
N ALA A 60 -14.91 2.38 5.76
CA ALA A 60 -16.32 2.03 5.62
C ALA A 60 -17.22 2.93 6.48
N GLU A 61 -16.85 3.22 7.73
CA GLU A 61 -17.55 4.13 8.62
C GLU A 61 -17.49 5.58 8.11
N ARG A 62 -16.34 6.02 7.56
CA ARG A 62 -16.25 7.34 6.90
C ARG A 62 -17.20 7.43 5.72
N MET A 63 -17.27 6.42 4.86
CA MET A 63 -18.27 6.35 3.80
C MET A 63 -19.69 6.53 4.35
N ARG A 64 -20.04 5.83 5.44
CA ARG A 64 -21.38 5.99 6.08
C ARG A 64 -21.60 7.38 6.64
N ALA A 65 -20.60 7.99 7.25
CA ALA A 65 -20.69 9.34 7.82
C ALA A 65 -20.99 10.41 6.75
N VAL A 66 -20.53 10.19 5.51
CA VAL A 66 -20.81 11.08 4.37
C VAL A 66 -21.93 10.58 3.45
N TYR A 67 -22.81 9.72 3.98
CA TYR A 67 -24.00 9.17 3.32
C TYR A 67 -23.75 8.25 2.13
N LEU A 68 -22.58 7.68 2.02
CA LEU A 68 -22.23 6.66 1.03
C LEU A 68 -22.47 5.25 1.57
N VAL A 69 -22.53 4.26 0.69
CA VAL A 69 -22.78 2.85 1.04
C VAL A 69 -21.56 2.01 0.68
N PRO A 70 -20.78 1.53 1.68
CA PRO A 70 -19.65 0.61 1.44
C PRO A 70 -20.16 -0.78 1.06
N ASP A 71 -19.39 -1.50 0.25
CA ASP A 71 -19.63 -2.89 -0.11
C ASP A 71 -18.40 -3.76 0.17
N GLY A 72 -18.41 -4.45 1.31
CA GLY A 72 -17.35 -5.36 1.76
C GLY A 72 -17.67 -6.85 1.52
N ARG A 73 -18.65 -7.20 0.68
CA ARG A 73 -18.97 -8.59 0.38
C ARG A 73 -17.79 -9.28 -0.31
N SER A 74 -17.54 -10.55 0.01
CA SER A 74 -16.41 -11.33 -0.53
C SER A 74 -16.33 -11.32 -2.07
N GLY A 75 -17.47 -11.42 -2.75
CA GLY A 75 -17.52 -11.35 -4.21
C GLY A 75 -17.17 -9.98 -4.78
N THR A 76 -17.44 -8.89 -4.05
CA THR A 76 -17.05 -7.53 -4.43
C THR A 76 -15.56 -7.32 -4.21
N VAL A 77 -15.05 -7.77 -3.06
CA VAL A 77 -13.63 -7.69 -2.70
C VAL A 77 -12.78 -8.43 -3.74
N SER A 78 -13.06 -9.71 -4.00
CA SER A 78 -12.27 -10.53 -4.92
C SER A 78 -12.27 -10.04 -6.37
N LYS A 79 -13.30 -9.31 -6.80
CA LYS A 79 -13.38 -8.75 -8.15
C LYS A 79 -12.79 -7.36 -8.27
N GLY A 80 -12.77 -6.60 -7.18
CA GLY A 80 -12.44 -5.18 -7.17
C GLY A 80 -11.05 -4.87 -6.65
N THR A 81 -10.39 -5.81 -5.97
CA THR A 81 -9.05 -5.57 -5.42
C THR A 81 -7.98 -5.41 -6.51
N SER A 82 -7.05 -4.51 -6.26
CA SER A 82 -5.83 -4.34 -7.06
C SER A 82 -4.71 -5.29 -6.64
N LEU A 83 -4.84 -5.94 -5.48
CA LEU A 83 -3.82 -6.83 -4.96
C LEU A 83 -3.77 -8.14 -5.75
N SER A 84 -2.57 -8.52 -6.19
CA SER A 84 -2.34 -9.84 -6.81
C SER A 84 -2.61 -10.94 -5.79
N GLU A 85 -3.15 -12.07 -6.23
CA GLU A 85 -3.47 -13.21 -5.39
C GLU A 85 -2.21 -13.71 -4.64
N PHE A 86 -2.37 -14.04 -3.35
CA PHE A 86 -1.29 -14.62 -2.55
C PHE A 86 -1.12 -16.11 -2.89
N PRO A 87 0.11 -16.64 -2.92
CA PRO A 87 0.34 -18.06 -3.24
C PRO A 87 -0.44 -19.02 -2.33
N ALA A 88 -0.87 -20.13 -2.90
CA ALA A 88 -1.45 -21.23 -2.14
C ALA A 88 -0.34 -22.09 -1.51
N GLY A 89 -0.59 -22.59 -0.29
CA GLY A 89 0.31 -23.50 0.41
C GLY A 89 1.46 -22.79 1.16
N PRO A 90 2.46 -23.55 1.62
CA PRO A 90 3.56 -23.01 2.41
C PRO A 90 4.46 -22.07 1.61
N VAL A 91 4.88 -20.97 2.24
CA VAL A 91 5.77 -19.94 1.65
C VAL A 91 6.92 -19.67 2.61
N GLU A 92 8.13 -19.58 2.09
CA GLU A 92 9.34 -19.24 2.88
C GLU A 92 9.24 -17.82 3.43
N THR A 93 9.84 -17.59 4.61
CA THR A 93 9.79 -16.29 5.29
C THR A 93 10.33 -15.14 4.42
N THR A 94 11.44 -15.35 3.69
CA THR A 94 11.99 -14.32 2.79
C THR A 94 11.06 -13.97 1.64
N GLU A 95 10.43 -14.94 1.02
CA GLU A 95 9.44 -14.73 -0.03
C GLU A 95 8.17 -14.07 0.53
N THR A 96 7.75 -14.49 1.74
CA THR A 96 6.60 -13.89 2.42
C THR A 96 6.79 -12.40 2.69
N VAL A 97 8.00 -11.98 3.10
CA VAL A 97 8.36 -10.56 3.30
C VAL A 97 8.14 -9.78 2.01
N ASP A 98 8.71 -10.23 0.91
CA ASP A 98 8.60 -9.53 -0.38
C ASP A 98 7.15 -9.45 -0.85
N LEU A 99 6.41 -10.55 -0.76
CA LEU A 99 5.00 -10.63 -1.13
C LEU A 99 4.11 -9.66 -0.31
N ILE A 100 4.30 -9.61 1.00
CA ILE A 100 3.51 -8.72 1.87
C ILE A 100 3.85 -7.25 1.63
N VAL A 101 5.13 -6.93 1.46
CA VAL A 101 5.56 -5.57 1.11
C VAL A 101 4.92 -5.10 -0.20
N ASP A 102 4.91 -5.97 -1.23
CA ASP A 102 4.24 -5.66 -2.50
C ASP A 102 2.74 -5.41 -2.34
N ARG A 103 2.04 -6.19 -1.50
CA ARG A 103 0.59 -5.99 -1.26
C ARG A 103 0.31 -4.71 -0.49
N ILE A 104 1.15 -4.38 0.49
CA ILE A 104 1.04 -3.10 1.19
C ILE A 104 1.20 -1.94 0.21
N TYR A 105 2.23 -1.96 -0.64
CA TYR A 105 2.45 -0.90 -1.62
C TYR A 105 1.37 -0.85 -2.71
N ALA A 106 0.75 -1.97 -3.09
CA ALA A 106 -0.40 -1.95 -4.00
C ALA A 106 -1.59 -1.20 -3.36
N ALA A 107 -1.93 -1.50 -2.10
CA ALA A 107 -2.98 -0.80 -1.37
C ALA A 107 -2.67 0.70 -1.18
N VAL A 108 -1.42 1.04 -0.83
CA VAL A 108 -0.95 2.43 -0.75
C VAL A 108 -1.04 3.12 -2.12
N GLY A 109 -0.68 2.43 -3.19
CA GLY A 109 -0.80 2.94 -4.57
C GLY A 109 -2.23 3.33 -4.90
N THR A 110 -3.21 2.45 -4.62
CA THR A 110 -4.63 2.76 -4.80
C THR A 110 -5.05 4.03 -4.04
N MET A 111 -4.61 4.20 -2.78
CA MET A 111 -4.92 5.41 -2.01
C MET A 111 -4.30 6.66 -2.59
N ARG A 112 -3.05 6.59 -3.05
CA ARG A 112 -2.36 7.72 -3.70
C ARG A 112 -3.00 8.10 -5.03
N ASP A 113 -3.46 7.12 -5.80
CA ASP A 113 -4.11 7.34 -7.10
C ASP A 113 -5.45 8.07 -6.97
N VAL A 114 -6.18 7.86 -5.88
CA VAL A 114 -7.48 8.51 -5.65
C VAL A 114 -7.38 9.79 -4.80
N HIS A 115 -6.21 10.03 -4.19
CA HIS A 115 -6.02 11.07 -3.16
C HIS A 115 -6.48 12.46 -3.62
N ASP A 116 -6.01 12.92 -4.77
CA ASP A 116 -6.26 14.29 -5.22
C ASP A 116 -7.74 14.56 -5.45
N GLU A 117 -8.47 13.60 -6.05
CA GLU A 117 -9.93 13.71 -6.24
C GLU A 117 -10.68 13.67 -4.90
N VAL A 118 -10.18 12.88 -3.93
CA VAL A 118 -10.76 12.81 -2.59
C VAL A 118 -10.53 14.12 -1.83
N ASP A 119 -9.31 14.68 -1.91
CA ASP A 119 -8.96 15.93 -1.21
C ASP A 119 -9.74 17.13 -1.79
N ASP A 120 -9.88 17.21 -3.10
CA ASP A 120 -10.65 18.25 -3.77
C ASP A 120 -12.13 18.26 -3.35
N GLU A 121 -12.71 17.09 -3.06
CA GLU A 121 -14.12 16.98 -2.66
C GLU A 121 -14.30 17.04 -1.13
N ASP A 122 -13.46 16.34 -0.37
CA ASP A 122 -13.57 16.23 1.09
C ASP A 122 -12.20 16.07 1.76
N PRO A 123 -11.53 17.17 2.11
CA PRO A 123 -10.22 17.16 2.77
C PRO A 123 -10.19 16.32 4.07
N THR A 124 -11.32 16.25 4.78
CA THR A 124 -11.40 15.40 5.99
C THR A 124 -11.26 13.92 5.68
N THR A 125 -11.77 13.46 4.55
CA THR A 125 -11.56 12.08 4.09
C THR A 125 -10.13 11.88 3.58
N ALA A 126 -9.52 12.87 2.94
CA ALA A 126 -8.12 12.81 2.55
C ALA A 126 -7.18 12.65 3.78
N ASP A 127 -7.48 13.32 4.89
CA ASP A 127 -6.72 13.15 6.14
C ASP A 127 -6.79 11.72 6.69
N VAL A 128 -7.92 11.03 6.54
CA VAL A 128 -8.02 9.59 6.87
C VAL A 128 -7.07 8.78 5.99
N LEU A 129 -7.05 9.02 4.68
CA LEU A 129 -6.13 8.32 3.77
C LEU A 129 -4.66 8.59 4.13
N HIS A 130 -4.28 9.81 4.51
CA HIS A 130 -2.93 10.15 4.94
C HIS A 130 -2.48 9.31 6.14
N GLY A 131 -3.32 9.18 7.17
CA GLY A 131 -3.00 8.36 8.35
C GLY A 131 -2.81 6.88 8.01
N ILE A 132 -3.62 6.35 7.11
CA ILE A 132 -3.53 4.96 6.66
C ILE A 132 -2.25 4.74 5.85
N ILE A 133 -1.95 5.61 4.89
CA ILE A 133 -0.74 5.55 4.06
C ILE A 133 0.51 5.57 4.93
N GLU A 134 0.62 6.53 5.85
CA GLU A 134 1.76 6.66 6.77
C GLU A 134 2.00 5.35 7.53
N LYS A 135 0.95 4.77 8.08
CA LYS A 135 1.07 3.55 8.88
C LYS A 135 1.41 2.32 8.05
N LEU A 136 0.81 2.17 6.87
CA LEU A 136 1.11 1.07 5.96
C LEU A 136 2.54 1.15 5.42
N GLU A 137 3.02 2.33 5.06
CA GLU A 137 4.41 2.53 4.64
C GLU A 137 5.40 2.23 5.77
N GLN A 138 5.05 2.55 7.02
CA GLN A 138 5.84 2.16 8.18
C GLN A 138 5.94 0.63 8.30
N PHE A 139 4.83 -0.09 8.14
CA PHE A 139 4.84 -1.56 8.15
C PHE A 139 5.65 -2.14 7.00
N ALA A 140 5.50 -1.61 5.78
CA ALA A 140 6.28 -2.06 4.63
C ALA A 140 7.79 -1.90 4.87
N TRP A 141 8.20 -0.75 5.46
CA TRP A 141 9.59 -0.52 5.84
C TRP A 141 10.07 -1.53 6.90
N MET A 142 9.29 -1.73 7.96
CA MET A 142 9.67 -2.64 9.07
C MET A 142 9.79 -4.09 8.59
N VAL A 143 8.79 -4.59 7.86
CA VAL A 143 8.81 -5.96 7.30
C VAL A 143 9.93 -6.11 6.27
N GLY A 144 10.05 -5.17 5.35
CA GLY A 144 11.07 -5.21 4.30
C GLY A 144 12.51 -5.18 4.83
N ALA A 145 12.73 -4.66 6.05
CA ALA A 145 14.04 -4.65 6.68
C ALA A 145 14.60 -6.06 6.94
N GLU A 146 13.74 -7.08 7.08
CA GLU A 146 14.16 -8.49 7.26
C GLU A 146 15.00 -9.01 6.07
N ASN A 147 14.69 -8.56 4.85
CA ASN A 147 15.37 -8.98 3.63
C ASN A 147 16.50 -8.02 3.19
N ARG A 148 16.73 -6.93 3.92
CA ARG A 148 17.76 -5.96 3.57
C ARG A 148 19.12 -6.35 4.08
N HIS A 149 20.13 -6.06 3.25
CA HIS A 149 21.55 -6.23 3.60
C HIS A 149 22.28 -4.88 3.45
N PRO A 150 22.99 -4.39 4.48
CA PRO A 150 23.65 -3.09 4.46
C PRO A 150 24.54 -2.84 3.23
N ASP A 151 25.24 -3.86 2.77
CA ASP A 151 26.16 -3.77 1.62
C ASP A 151 25.42 -3.64 0.27
N ARG A 152 24.23 -4.22 0.13
CA ARG A 152 23.40 -4.11 -1.09
C ARG A 152 22.69 -2.77 -1.15
N ASP A 153 22.12 -2.33 -0.04
CA ASP A 153 21.41 -1.05 0.05
C ASP A 153 22.35 0.14 -0.24
N ALA A 154 23.61 0.07 0.23
CA ALA A 154 24.63 1.09 -0.07
C ALA A 154 25.02 1.12 -1.55
N GLN A 155 25.01 -0.01 -2.24
CA GLN A 155 25.29 -0.10 -3.68
C GLN A 155 24.11 0.45 -4.51
N ASP A 156 22.88 0.12 -4.16
CA ASP A 156 21.67 0.61 -4.84
C ASP A 156 21.51 2.12 -4.69
N GLU A 157 21.76 2.66 -3.50
CA GLU A 157 21.70 4.10 -3.23
C GLU A 157 22.77 4.87 -4.02
N SER A 158 23.98 4.29 -4.13
CA SER A 158 25.08 4.87 -4.94
C SER A 158 24.77 4.85 -6.44
N THR A 159 24.07 3.83 -6.92
CA THR A 159 23.67 3.70 -8.33
C THR A 159 22.55 4.70 -8.65
N ARG A 160 21.51 4.80 -7.84
CA ARG A 160 20.42 5.78 -8.00
C ARG A 160 20.94 7.22 -8.01
N THR A 161 21.89 7.53 -7.12
CA THR A 161 22.50 8.88 -7.05
C THR A 161 23.33 9.18 -8.29
N ARG A 162 23.97 8.19 -8.90
CA ARG A 162 24.72 8.37 -10.18
C ARG A 162 23.79 8.56 -11.35
N ASP A 163 22.72 7.79 -11.43
CA ASP A 163 21.72 7.89 -12.51
C ASP A 163 20.98 9.23 -12.47
N ALA A 164 20.53 9.69 -11.30
CA ALA A 164 19.92 10.99 -11.12
C ALA A 164 20.85 12.15 -11.51
N LYS A 165 22.16 12.08 -11.18
CA LYS A 165 23.14 13.07 -11.62
C LYS A 165 23.41 13.03 -13.12
N ALA A 166 23.31 11.86 -13.74
CA ALA A 166 23.51 11.72 -15.18
C ALA A 166 22.32 12.29 -15.98
N GLU A 167 21.11 12.13 -15.47
CA GLU A 167 19.90 12.72 -16.04
C GLU A 167 19.90 14.25 -15.94
N ASP A 168 20.28 14.80 -14.78
CA ASP A 168 20.38 16.26 -14.56
C ASP A 168 21.45 16.89 -15.46
N ALA A 169 22.61 16.24 -15.61
CA ALA A 169 23.68 16.68 -16.52
C ALA A 169 23.30 16.54 -18.01
N GLY A 170 22.34 15.67 -18.35
CA GLY A 170 21.79 15.51 -19.70
C GLY A 170 20.83 16.63 -20.07
N LEU A 171 20.02 17.09 -19.14
CA LEU A 171 19.07 18.19 -19.32
C LEU A 171 19.79 19.54 -19.54
N ASP A 172 20.89 19.81 -18.84
CA ASP A 172 21.69 21.04 -19.01
C ASP A 172 22.35 21.12 -20.40
N ARG A 173 22.68 20.00 -21.04
CA ARG A 173 23.27 20.00 -22.39
C ARG A 173 22.26 20.26 -23.50
N VAL A 174 21.00 19.92 -23.30
CA VAL A 174 19.92 20.15 -24.29
C VAL A 174 19.49 21.63 -24.27
N GLY A 175 19.55 22.30 -23.12
CA GLY A 175 19.25 23.72 -22.97
C GLY A 175 20.29 24.65 -23.58
N ALA A 176 21.55 24.22 -23.73
CA ALA A 176 22.64 25.03 -24.25
C ALA A 176 22.71 25.08 -25.80
N VAL A 177 22.04 24.19 -26.52
CA VAL A 177 22.06 24.11 -28.01
C VAL A 177 20.93 24.92 -28.66
N ALA A 178 19.94 25.37 -27.90
CA ALA A 178 18.78 26.12 -28.42
C ALA A 178 18.97 27.65 -28.52
N ASN A 179 20.15 28.17 -28.16
CA ASN A 179 20.46 29.60 -28.14
C ASN A 179 21.72 29.98 -28.97
N SER A 180 21.89 29.33 -30.13
CA SER A 180 22.95 29.73 -31.08
C SER A 180 22.34 30.08 -32.42
#